data_57c3e37cf9e293d91f3e91026aba48af
#
_entry.id   57c3e37cf9e293d91f3e91026aba48af
#
_cell.length_a   1.000
_cell.length_b   1.000
_cell.length_c   1.000
_cell.angle_alpha   90.00
_cell.angle_beta   90.00
_cell.angle_gamma   90.00
#
_symmetry.space_group_name_H-M   'P 1'
#
loop_
_entity.id
_entity.type
_entity.pdbx_description
1 polymer ?
#
loop_
_entity_poly.entity_id
_entity_poly.type
_entity_poly.pdbx_seq_one_letter_code
_entity_poly.pdbx_strand_id
1 'polypeptide(L)'
;MISDVDEIPNPDIVMKVKDKPGIKSLKMFGFYYWLNNVAVGMKFNHATKILFYKDFKNILDNIEVPHPGVLPELNKGTTASKIRLYDGLECQKYYNYAGWHFSYTGGVDILSEKLKSVAIHGDEAAERGRIRDYKTDAENMMKIKRFECYELAAVKLDSSFPEYLVKNKHKYKHLLTKETNKTLFWDC
;
A
#
# COMPACT_ATOMS: atom_id res chain seq x y z
N MET A 1 -10.45 7.93 -9.92
CA MET A 1 -9.75 7.08 -8.96
C MET A 1 -8.32 7.57 -8.81
N ILE A 2 -7.82 7.60 -7.59
CA ILE A 2 -6.44 7.98 -7.25
C ILE A 2 -5.82 6.79 -6.51
N SER A 3 -4.70 6.27 -7.01
CA SER A 3 -4.07 5.04 -6.52
C SER A 3 -2.55 5.10 -6.77
N ASP A 4 -1.77 4.43 -5.94
CA ASP A 4 -0.37 4.16 -6.25
C ASP A 4 -0.24 2.98 -7.22
N VAL A 5 0.92 2.86 -7.84
CA VAL A 5 1.17 1.83 -8.87
C VAL A 5 1.20 0.42 -8.29
N ASP A 6 1.49 0.27 -7.01
CA ASP A 6 1.55 -0.99 -6.27
C ASP A 6 0.23 -1.34 -5.54
N GLU A 7 -0.83 -0.57 -5.78
CA GLU A 7 -2.17 -0.79 -5.28
C GLU A 7 -3.09 -1.32 -6.38
N ILE A 8 -3.70 -2.47 -6.16
CA ILE A 8 -4.65 -3.09 -7.08
C ILE A 8 -6.02 -3.13 -6.41
N PRO A 9 -6.95 -2.22 -6.77
CA PRO A 9 -8.31 -2.25 -6.26
C PRO A 9 -9.07 -3.50 -6.72
N ASN A 10 -9.91 -4.06 -5.84
CA ASN A 10 -10.79 -5.16 -6.22
C ASN A 10 -11.86 -4.65 -7.21
N PRO A 11 -11.94 -5.21 -8.45
CA PRO A 11 -12.86 -4.74 -9.47
C PRO A 11 -14.33 -4.77 -9.05
N ASP A 12 -14.75 -5.80 -8.30
CA ASP A 12 -16.15 -5.94 -7.84
C ASP A 12 -16.52 -4.82 -6.86
N ILE A 13 -15.59 -4.47 -5.97
CA ILE A 13 -15.78 -3.34 -5.05
C ILE A 13 -15.82 -2.03 -5.82
N VAL A 14 -14.93 -1.82 -6.78
CA VAL A 14 -14.91 -0.62 -7.64
C VAL A 14 -16.26 -0.48 -8.35
N MET A 15 -16.75 -1.54 -9.00
CA MET A 15 -18.05 -1.52 -9.70
C MET A 15 -19.21 -1.25 -8.77
N LYS A 16 -19.19 -1.77 -7.54
CA LYS A 16 -20.23 -1.55 -6.52
C LYS A 16 -20.29 -0.11 -6.01
N VAL A 17 -19.16 0.62 -6.06
CA VAL A 17 -19.06 1.93 -5.40
C VAL A 17 -18.84 3.11 -6.35
N LYS A 18 -18.45 2.89 -7.62
CA LYS A 18 -18.05 3.93 -8.56
C LYS A 18 -19.09 5.04 -8.75
N ASP A 19 -20.38 4.69 -8.71
CA ASP A 19 -21.49 5.62 -8.95
C ASP A 19 -22.10 6.20 -7.65
N LYS A 20 -21.56 5.82 -6.48
CA LYS A 20 -22.01 6.35 -5.19
C LYS A 20 -21.40 7.74 -4.92
N PRO A 21 -22.16 8.66 -4.32
CA PRO A 21 -21.65 9.98 -3.95
C PRO A 21 -20.59 9.90 -2.84
N GLY A 22 -19.82 10.96 -2.70
CA GLY A 22 -18.79 11.11 -1.68
C GLY A 22 -17.49 10.39 -2.00
N ILE A 23 -16.55 10.46 -1.04
CA ILE A 23 -15.24 9.86 -1.17
C ILE A 23 -15.27 8.41 -0.65
N LYS A 24 -14.79 7.48 -1.47
CA LYS A 24 -14.67 6.06 -1.09
C LYS A 24 -13.20 5.75 -0.89
N SER A 25 -12.84 5.36 0.33
CA SER A 25 -11.50 4.90 0.70
C SER A 25 -11.46 3.38 0.68
N LEU A 26 -10.63 2.81 -0.18
CA LEU A 26 -10.47 1.37 -0.29
C LEU A 26 -9.32 0.93 0.61
N LYS A 27 -9.63 0.32 1.76
CA LYS A 27 -8.63 -0.26 2.66
C LYS A 27 -8.22 -1.63 2.13
N MET A 28 -6.93 -1.82 1.89
CA MET A 28 -6.40 -2.99 1.21
C MET A 28 -5.68 -3.95 2.15
N PHE A 29 -5.51 -5.20 1.73
CA PHE A 29 -4.52 -6.09 2.31
C PHE A 29 -3.11 -5.58 2.00
N GLY A 30 -2.22 -5.56 2.98
CA GLY A 30 -0.82 -5.23 2.78
C GLY A 30 0.02 -6.49 2.58
N PHE A 31 0.76 -6.55 1.47
CA PHE A 31 1.72 -7.63 1.17
C PHE A 31 3.11 -7.05 1.11
N TYR A 32 4.06 -7.72 1.77
CA TYR A 32 5.42 -7.23 1.88
C TYR A 32 6.44 -8.31 1.52
N TYR A 33 7.44 -7.90 0.76
CA TYR A 33 8.59 -8.69 0.28
C TYR A 33 8.25 -9.78 -0.73
N TRP A 34 7.11 -10.44 -0.58
CA TRP A 34 6.60 -11.50 -1.46
C TRP A 34 5.14 -11.26 -1.79
N LEU A 35 4.71 -11.61 -3.00
CA LEU A 35 3.33 -11.38 -3.45
C LEU A 35 2.26 -12.14 -2.65
N ASN A 36 2.64 -13.19 -1.94
CA ASN A 36 1.75 -13.98 -1.10
C ASN A 36 2.09 -13.89 0.39
N ASN A 37 2.76 -12.84 0.83
CA ASN A 37 3.16 -12.66 2.23
C ASN A 37 2.41 -11.47 2.82
N VAL A 38 1.26 -11.76 3.47
CA VAL A 38 0.33 -10.75 3.99
C VAL A 38 0.72 -10.30 5.40
N ALA A 39 0.56 -9.02 5.68
CA ALA A 39 0.64 -8.46 7.03
C ALA A 39 -0.66 -8.76 7.78
N VAL A 40 -0.58 -9.64 8.77
CA VAL A 40 -1.73 -10.17 9.50
C VAL A 40 -2.45 -9.05 10.26
N GLY A 41 -3.77 -8.93 10.06
CA GLY A 41 -4.60 -7.91 10.70
C GLY A 41 -4.40 -6.47 10.18
N MET A 42 -3.45 -6.25 9.29
CA MET A 42 -3.22 -4.94 8.70
C MET A 42 -4.34 -4.56 7.72
N LYS A 43 -4.88 -3.37 7.90
CA LYS A 43 -5.74 -2.70 6.92
C LYS A 43 -4.97 -1.50 6.40
N PHE A 44 -4.40 -1.61 5.22
CA PHE A 44 -3.68 -0.50 4.61
C PHE A 44 -4.65 0.66 4.31
N ASN A 45 -4.56 1.72 5.12
CA ASN A 45 -5.54 2.81 5.17
C ASN A 45 -5.30 3.89 4.11
N HIS A 46 -4.03 4.16 3.79
CA HIS A 46 -3.64 5.21 2.83
C HIS A 46 -3.72 4.73 1.38
N ALA A 47 -4.74 3.90 1.10
CA ALA A 47 -4.93 3.26 -0.18
C ALA A 47 -5.80 4.10 -1.14
N THR A 48 -6.14 3.48 -2.25
CA THR A 48 -6.94 4.04 -3.34
C THR A 48 -8.17 4.81 -2.86
N LYS A 49 -8.38 5.99 -3.41
CA LYS A 49 -9.60 6.78 -3.25
C LYS A 49 -10.40 6.80 -4.56
N ILE A 50 -11.72 6.63 -4.44
CA ILE A 50 -12.67 6.80 -5.56
C ILE A 50 -13.58 7.96 -5.22
N LEU A 51 -13.65 8.94 -6.13
CA LEU A 51 -14.51 10.13 -6.00
C LEU A 51 -14.87 10.64 -7.39
N PHE A 52 -15.94 11.44 -7.47
CA PHE A 52 -16.27 12.14 -8.70
C PHE A 52 -15.28 13.29 -8.93
N TYR A 53 -15.07 13.64 -10.20
CA TYR A 53 -14.17 14.73 -10.57
C TYR A 53 -14.61 16.07 -9.97
N LYS A 54 -15.94 16.34 -9.89
CA LYS A 54 -16.47 17.53 -9.22
C LYS A 54 -16.08 17.62 -7.75
N ASP A 55 -16.12 16.48 -7.04
CA ASP A 55 -15.74 16.43 -5.61
C ASP A 55 -14.22 16.64 -5.47
N PHE A 56 -13.44 16.06 -6.37
CA PHE A 56 -12.00 16.28 -6.45
C PHE A 56 -11.67 17.77 -6.64
N LYS A 57 -12.35 18.47 -7.56
CA LYS A 57 -12.14 19.88 -7.80
C LYS A 57 -12.52 20.73 -6.58
N ASN A 58 -13.67 20.45 -5.95
CA ASN A 58 -14.09 21.16 -4.75
C ASN A 58 -13.09 21.00 -3.60
N ILE A 59 -12.54 19.80 -3.44
CA ILE A 59 -11.50 19.53 -2.44
C ILE A 59 -10.24 20.34 -2.74
N LEU A 60 -9.85 20.43 -4.03
CA LEU A 60 -8.70 21.23 -4.47
C LEU A 60 -8.80 22.70 -4.05
N ASP A 61 -9.97 23.27 -4.29
CA ASP A 61 -10.20 24.69 -4.12
C ASP A 61 -10.35 25.08 -2.61
N ASN A 62 -10.64 24.09 -1.72
CA ASN A 62 -11.00 24.33 -0.33
C ASN A 62 -10.10 23.63 0.70
N ILE A 63 -9.11 22.83 0.29
CA ILE A 63 -8.16 22.27 1.26
C ILE A 63 -7.13 23.34 1.66
N GLU A 64 -7.47 24.15 2.65
CA GLU A 64 -6.49 24.60 3.61
C GLU A 64 -6.07 23.37 4.43
N VAL A 65 -4.85 22.92 4.26
CA VAL A 65 -4.32 21.79 5.04
C VAL A 65 -3.65 22.34 6.30
N PRO A 66 -4.38 22.48 7.41
CA PRO A 66 -3.76 22.57 8.69
C PRO A 66 -4.19 21.37 9.52
N HIS A 67 -3.46 20.29 9.49
CA HIS A 67 -3.60 19.30 10.55
C HIS A 67 -2.30 19.30 11.36
N PRO A 68 -2.32 19.64 12.66
CA PRO A 68 -1.18 19.43 13.53
C PRO A 68 -0.95 17.90 13.61
N GLY A 69 0.11 17.43 13.02
CA GLY A 69 0.45 16.00 12.93
C GLY A 69 0.61 15.44 11.51
N VAL A 70 0.22 16.18 10.50
CA VAL A 70 0.62 15.87 9.10
C VAL A 70 2.02 16.44 8.91
N LEU A 71 2.95 15.57 8.57
CA LEU A 71 4.34 15.94 8.31
C LEU A 71 4.41 17.17 7.38
N PRO A 72 5.25 18.18 7.68
CA PRO A 72 5.42 19.38 6.85
C PRO A 72 5.69 19.08 5.37
N GLU A 73 6.21 17.91 5.07
CA GLU A 73 6.48 17.39 3.73
C GLU A 73 5.21 17.14 2.90
N LEU A 74 4.07 16.84 3.52
CA LEU A 74 2.78 16.71 2.81
C LEU A 74 2.29 18.05 2.24
N ASN A 75 2.75 19.18 2.76
CA ASN A 75 2.47 20.48 2.18
C ASN A 75 3.16 20.67 0.82
N LYS A 76 4.20 19.89 0.51
CA LYS A 76 4.92 19.91 -0.76
C LYS A 76 4.35 18.90 -1.78
N GLY A 77 3.47 17.98 -1.34
CA GLY A 77 2.89 16.95 -2.19
C GLY A 77 1.88 17.48 -3.20
N THR A 78 1.66 16.71 -4.28
CA THR A 78 0.59 17.00 -5.23
C THR A 78 -0.77 16.87 -4.52
N THR A 79 -1.81 17.51 -5.06
CA THR A 79 -3.15 17.41 -4.49
C THR A 79 -3.69 15.99 -4.47
N ALA A 80 -3.33 15.18 -5.47
CA ALA A 80 -3.68 13.76 -5.49
C ALA A 80 -3.10 13.01 -4.27
N SER A 81 -1.84 13.26 -3.93
CA SER A 81 -1.19 12.69 -2.74
C SER A 81 -1.88 13.15 -1.45
N LYS A 82 -2.25 14.42 -1.35
CA LYS A 82 -2.95 14.97 -0.19
C LYS A 82 -4.30 14.28 0.01
N ILE A 83 -5.11 14.15 -1.04
CA ILE A 83 -6.41 13.46 -0.96
C ILE A 83 -6.24 11.99 -0.59
N ARG A 84 -5.23 11.32 -1.12
CA ARG A 84 -4.98 9.91 -0.84
C ARG A 84 -4.60 9.66 0.61
N LEU A 85 -3.76 10.51 1.18
CA LEU A 85 -3.25 10.37 2.55
C LEU A 85 -4.21 10.92 3.62
N TYR A 86 -5.20 11.73 3.24
CA TYR A 86 -6.09 12.37 4.18
C TYR A 86 -7.25 11.47 4.60
N ASP A 87 -7.29 11.12 5.88
CA ASP A 87 -8.32 10.24 6.49
C ASP A 87 -9.40 11.02 7.29
N GLY A 88 -9.61 12.29 7.03
CA GLY A 88 -10.56 13.13 7.77
C GLY A 88 -11.57 13.86 6.90
N LEU A 89 -11.71 13.48 5.64
CA LEU A 89 -12.62 14.16 4.72
C LEU A 89 -14.08 13.86 5.08
N GLU A 90 -14.91 14.90 5.15
CA GLU A 90 -16.35 14.77 5.31
C GLU A 90 -16.92 13.83 4.22
N CYS A 91 -17.91 13.04 4.58
CA CYS A 91 -18.54 12.04 3.70
C CYS A 91 -17.63 10.90 3.22
N GLN A 92 -16.48 10.67 3.85
CA GLN A 92 -15.62 9.54 3.52
C GLN A 92 -16.23 8.22 3.98
N LYS A 93 -16.35 7.27 3.05
CA LYS A 93 -16.78 5.89 3.33
C LYS A 93 -15.63 4.92 3.14
N TYR A 94 -15.45 4.03 4.11
CA TYR A 94 -14.40 3.02 4.09
C TYR A 94 -14.93 1.67 3.62
N TYR A 95 -14.17 1.01 2.77
CA TYR A 95 -14.42 -0.35 2.29
C TYR A 95 -13.21 -1.19 2.64
N ASN A 96 -13.35 -2.08 3.62
CA ASN A 96 -12.27 -2.95 4.06
C ASN A 96 -12.02 -4.08 3.05
N TYR A 97 -10.77 -4.55 3.00
CA TYR A 97 -10.36 -5.65 2.13
C TYR A 97 -10.72 -5.42 0.66
N ALA A 98 -10.65 -4.16 0.24
CA ALA A 98 -11.13 -3.73 -1.06
C ALA A 98 -10.05 -3.76 -2.16
N GLY A 99 -8.97 -4.52 -1.94
CA GLY A 99 -7.89 -4.68 -2.89
C GLY A 99 -6.60 -5.17 -2.23
N TRP A 100 -5.52 -5.07 -2.97
CA TRP A 100 -4.19 -5.58 -2.62
C TRP A 100 -3.15 -4.48 -2.81
N HIS A 101 -2.33 -4.25 -1.78
CA HIS A 101 -1.17 -3.37 -1.82
C HIS A 101 0.10 -4.21 -1.74
N PHE A 102 0.85 -4.27 -2.83
CA PHE A 102 2.08 -5.06 -2.97
C PHE A 102 3.31 -4.17 -2.80
N SER A 103 3.83 -4.06 -1.59
CA SER A 103 4.96 -3.17 -1.33
C SER A 103 6.25 -3.94 -1.08
N TYR A 104 7.38 -3.33 -1.45
CA TYR A 104 8.71 -3.89 -1.25
C TYR A 104 8.92 -5.29 -1.88
N THR A 105 8.15 -5.64 -2.92
CA THR A 105 8.27 -6.90 -3.65
C THR A 105 9.40 -6.84 -4.68
N GLY A 106 10.05 -7.97 -4.96
CA GLY A 106 11.09 -8.04 -6.00
C GLY A 106 12.48 -8.48 -5.53
N GLY A 107 12.60 -8.93 -4.29
CA GLY A 107 13.87 -9.42 -3.72
C GLY A 107 14.78 -8.33 -3.18
N VAL A 108 15.95 -8.76 -2.71
CA VAL A 108 16.89 -7.90 -1.97
C VAL A 108 17.34 -6.68 -2.77
N ASP A 109 17.66 -6.84 -4.05
CA ASP A 109 18.20 -5.74 -4.86
C ASP A 109 17.15 -4.66 -5.09
N ILE A 110 15.90 -5.03 -5.44
CA ILE A 110 14.79 -4.09 -5.62
C ILE A 110 14.44 -3.40 -4.29
N LEU A 111 14.41 -4.15 -3.19
CA LEU A 111 14.18 -3.60 -1.86
C LEU A 111 15.27 -2.60 -1.46
N SER A 112 16.54 -2.92 -1.72
CA SER A 112 17.68 -2.04 -1.47
C SER A 112 17.55 -0.71 -2.24
N GLU A 113 17.21 -0.77 -3.53
CA GLU A 113 17.01 0.44 -4.34
C GLU A 113 15.81 1.27 -3.83
N LYS A 114 14.72 0.61 -3.42
CA LYS A 114 13.57 1.32 -2.83
C LYS A 114 13.94 2.00 -1.51
N LEU A 115 14.66 1.33 -0.62
CA LEU A 115 15.15 1.92 0.64
C LEU A 115 16.05 3.13 0.38
N LYS A 116 16.95 3.04 -0.59
CA LYS A 116 17.80 4.13 -1.01
C LYS A 116 17.01 5.32 -1.55
N SER A 117 15.99 5.08 -2.39
CA SER A 117 15.16 6.14 -2.96
C SER A 117 14.32 6.86 -1.90
N VAL A 118 13.78 6.15 -0.92
CA VAL A 118 13.04 6.73 0.20
C VAL A 118 13.96 7.56 1.10
N ALA A 119 15.16 7.07 1.37
CA ALA A 119 16.16 7.78 2.18
C ALA A 119 16.59 9.13 1.55
N ILE A 120 16.71 9.21 0.22
CA ILE A 120 17.04 10.45 -0.48
C ILE A 120 15.99 11.55 -0.23
N HIS A 121 14.75 11.17 0.09
CA HIS A 121 13.63 12.09 0.25
C HIS A 121 13.29 12.44 1.70
N GLY A 122 13.89 11.83 2.72
CA GLY A 122 13.47 12.10 4.09
C GLY A 122 14.36 11.56 5.21
N ASP A 123 15.53 11.06 4.93
CA ASP A 123 16.36 10.42 5.96
C ASP A 123 17.36 11.42 6.58
N GLU A 124 17.07 11.88 7.81
CA GLU A 124 18.03 12.62 8.65
C GLU A 124 19.35 11.85 8.88
N ALA A 125 19.37 10.54 8.66
CA ALA A 125 20.57 9.71 8.78
C ALA A 125 21.55 9.98 7.62
N ALA A 126 21.06 10.35 6.44
CA ALA A 126 21.90 10.76 5.31
C ALA A 126 22.60 12.10 5.60
N GLU A 127 21.94 13.01 6.32
CA GLU A 127 22.52 14.28 6.77
C GLU A 127 23.64 14.09 7.80
N ARG A 128 23.68 12.95 8.51
CA ARG A 128 24.69 12.63 9.54
C ARG A 128 25.93 11.91 8.99
N GLY A 129 26.06 11.78 7.66
CA GLY A 129 27.26 11.18 7.02
C GLY A 129 27.46 9.68 7.30
N ARG A 130 26.44 8.96 7.76
CA ARG A 130 26.51 7.51 7.94
C ARG A 130 26.30 6.82 6.60
N ILE A 131 27.32 6.09 6.14
CA ILE A 131 27.17 5.19 5.00
C ILE A 131 26.22 4.06 5.44
N ARG A 132 24.99 4.08 4.92
CA ARG A 132 23.99 3.04 5.20
C ARG A 132 24.16 1.94 4.16
N ASP A 133 24.30 0.70 4.62
CA ASP A 133 24.32 -0.47 3.75
C ASP A 133 22.90 -0.95 3.50
N TYR A 134 22.25 -0.33 2.51
CA TYR A 134 20.86 -0.66 2.13
C TYR A 134 20.67 -2.11 1.70
N LYS A 135 21.71 -2.78 1.22
CA LYS A 135 21.64 -4.20 0.84
C LYS A 135 21.55 -5.09 2.07
N THR A 136 22.41 -4.87 3.05
CA THR A 136 22.33 -5.58 4.34
C THR A 136 21.02 -5.29 5.06
N ASP A 137 20.53 -4.05 5.03
CA ASP A 137 19.22 -3.70 5.58
C ASP A 137 18.08 -4.48 4.90
N ALA A 138 18.09 -4.53 3.56
CA ALA A 138 17.09 -5.28 2.78
C ALA A 138 17.12 -6.79 3.09
N GLU A 139 18.32 -7.39 3.18
CA GLU A 139 18.48 -8.78 3.57
C GLU A 139 17.91 -9.07 4.96
N ASN A 140 18.20 -8.19 5.92
CA ASN A 140 17.69 -8.33 7.28
C ASN A 140 16.16 -8.18 7.33
N MET A 141 15.59 -7.20 6.63
CA MET A 141 14.14 -7.01 6.56
C MET A 141 13.44 -8.24 5.97
N MET A 142 14.00 -8.86 4.94
CA MET A 142 13.40 -10.06 4.33
C MET A 142 13.53 -11.32 5.20
N LYS A 143 14.53 -11.39 6.10
CA LYS A 143 14.67 -12.48 7.09
C LYS A 143 13.69 -12.35 8.25
N ILE A 144 13.31 -11.12 8.62
CA ILE A 144 12.37 -10.83 9.68
C ILE A 144 10.96 -11.05 9.14
N LYS A 145 10.20 -11.99 9.71
CA LYS A 145 8.79 -12.24 9.33
C LYS A 145 7.84 -11.17 9.92
N ARG A 146 8.22 -9.91 9.79
CA ARG A 146 7.47 -8.76 10.31
C ARG A 146 7.65 -7.57 9.38
N PHE A 147 6.62 -6.74 9.33
CA PHE A 147 6.67 -5.39 8.77
C PHE A 147 6.09 -4.44 9.81
N GLU A 148 6.90 -3.51 10.31
CA GLU A 148 6.57 -2.66 11.46
C GLU A 148 6.10 -3.50 12.67
N CYS A 149 4.88 -3.28 13.16
CA CYS A 149 4.29 -4.04 14.26
C CYS A 149 3.54 -5.31 13.79
N TYR A 150 3.39 -5.53 12.46
CA TYR A 150 2.61 -6.63 11.93
C TYR A 150 3.46 -7.86 11.65
N GLU A 151 2.95 -9.02 12.02
CA GLU A 151 3.51 -10.30 11.58
C GLU A 151 3.17 -10.56 10.13
N LEU A 152 4.10 -11.19 9.41
CA LEU A 152 3.90 -11.57 8.02
C LEU A 152 3.61 -13.07 7.94
N ALA A 153 2.55 -13.42 7.22
CA ALA A 153 2.17 -14.80 6.98
C ALA A 153 2.11 -15.11 5.49
N ALA A 154 2.77 -16.20 5.09
CA ALA A 154 2.64 -16.74 3.75
C ALA A 154 1.26 -17.39 3.59
N VAL A 155 0.53 -17.00 2.57
CA VAL A 155 -0.80 -17.53 2.27
C VAL A 155 -0.82 -18.21 0.89
N LYS A 156 -1.85 -19.04 0.67
CA LYS A 156 -2.08 -19.68 -0.62
C LYS A 156 -2.52 -18.64 -1.64
N LEU A 157 -1.94 -18.71 -2.83
CA LEU A 157 -2.37 -17.89 -3.96
C LEU A 157 -3.59 -18.56 -4.63
N ASP A 158 -4.78 -18.13 -4.24
CA ASP A 158 -6.06 -18.67 -4.69
C ASP A 158 -6.98 -17.57 -5.28
N SER A 159 -8.27 -17.86 -5.46
CA SER A 159 -9.25 -16.94 -6.05
C SER A 159 -9.48 -15.65 -5.25
N SER A 160 -8.95 -15.54 -4.03
CA SER A 160 -8.98 -14.29 -3.25
C SER A 160 -7.96 -13.25 -3.70
N PHE A 161 -7.06 -13.61 -4.63
CA PHE A 161 -6.06 -12.72 -5.23
C PHE A 161 -6.51 -12.18 -6.59
N PRO A 162 -5.82 -11.15 -7.14
CA PRO A 162 -6.09 -10.68 -8.50
C PRO A 162 -6.06 -11.84 -9.49
N GLU A 163 -7.12 -11.99 -10.28
CA GLU A 163 -7.29 -13.10 -11.22
C GLU A 163 -6.09 -13.28 -12.15
N TYR A 164 -5.53 -12.15 -12.63
CA TYR A 164 -4.34 -12.18 -13.48
C TYR A 164 -3.14 -12.80 -12.79
N LEU A 165 -2.92 -12.51 -11.52
CA LEU A 165 -1.81 -13.07 -10.74
C LEU A 165 -2.00 -14.58 -10.56
N VAL A 166 -3.21 -15.03 -10.25
CA VAL A 166 -3.54 -16.45 -10.06
C VAL A 166 -3.32 -17.24 -11.37
N LYS A 167 -3.87 -16.73 -12.48
CA LYS A 167 -3.74 -17.35 -13.81
C LYS A 167 -2.29 -17.40 -14.32
N ASN A 168 -1.46 -16.42 -13.96
CA ASN A 168 -0.08 -16.30 -14.40
C ASN A 168 0.94 -16.62 -13.29
N LYS A 169 0.56 -17.38 -12.27
CA LYS A 169 1.41 -17.74 -11.13
C LYS A 169 2.81 -18.22 -11.53
N HIS A 170 2.91 -18.98 -12.63
CA HIS A 170 4.16 -19.50 -13.14
C HIS A 170 5.16 -18.39 -13.52
N LYS A 171 4.70 -17.24 -14.02
CA LYS A 171 5.55 -16.10 -14.39
C LYS A 171 6.12 -15.39 -13.15
N TYR A 172 5.40 -15.45 -12.03
CA TYR A 172 5.72 -14.74 -10.79
C TYR A 172 6.29 -15.66 -9.71
N LYS A 173 6.66 -16.90 -10.06
CA LYS A 173 7.16 -17.88 -9.10
C LYS A 173 8.35 -17.38 -8.29
N HIS A 174 9.20 -16.55 -8.89
CA HIS A 174 10.36 -15.95 -8.24
C HIS A 174 9.99 -14.83 -7.21
N LEU A 175 8.75 -14.34 -7.24
CA LEU A 175 8.20 -13.35 -6.30
C LEU A 175 7.27 -13.96 -5.25
N LEU A 176 7.18 -15.29 -5.19
CA LEU A 176 6.36 -16.01 -4.24
C LEU A 176 7.24 -16.71 -3.21
N THR A 177 6.84 -16.63 -1.94
CA THR A 177 7.41 -17.52 -0.91
C THR A 177 6.64 -18.83 -0.85
N LYS A 178 7.17 -19.81 -0.09
CA LYS A 178 6.55 -21.12 0.06
C LYS A 178 5.12 -20.97 0.60
N GLU A 179 4.16 -21.45 -0.17
CA GLU A 179 2.76 -21.43 0.21
C GLU A 179 2.48 -22.27 1.46
N THR A 180 1.51 -21.83 2.23
CA THR A 180 0.90 -22.58 3.32
C THR A 180 -0.52 -22.98 2.94
N ASN A 181 -1.22 -23.70 3.81
CA ASN A 181 -2.64 -24.01 3.62
C ASN A 181 -3.56 -22.84 4.05
N LYS A 182 -2.99 -21.75 4.57
CA LYS A 182 -3.74 -20.55 4.98
C LYS A 182 -4.25 -19.79 3.75
N THR A 183 -5.49 -19.38 3.78
CA THR A 183 -6.09 -18.49 2.78
C THR A 183 -5.99 -17.03 3.24
N LEU A 184 -6.31 -16.06 2.38
CA LEU A 184 -6.20 -14.63 2.72
C LEU A 184 -7.10 -14.22 3.89
N PHE A 185 -8.22 -14.92 4.11
CA PHE A 185 -9.21 -14.62 5.15
C PHE A 185 -9.19 -15.62 6.32
N TRP A 186 -8.08 -16.31 6.57
CA TRP A 186 -8.00 -17.37 7.59
C TRP A 186 -8.16 -16.86 9.04
N ASP A 187 -7.96 -15.56 9.28
CA ASP A 187 -8.05 -14.90 10.58
C ASP A 187 -9.14 -13.79 10.64
N CYS A 188 -10.04 -13.77 9.66
CA CYS A 188 -11.16 -12.82 9.60
C CYS A 188 -12.40 -13.34 10.31
#